data_45891402d2d384a23d561656d6f1a1f3
#
_entry.id   45891402d2d384a23d561656d6f1a1f3
#
_cell.length_a   1.000
_cell.length_b   1.000
_cell.length_c   1.000
_cell.angle_alpha   90.00
_cell.angle_beta   90.00
_cell.angle_gamma   90.00
#
_symmetry.space_group_name_H-M   'P 1'
#
loop_
_entity.id
_entity.type
_entity.pdbx_description
1 polymer ?
#
loop_
_entity_poly.entity_id
_entity_poly.type
_entity_poly.pdbx_seq_one_letter_code
_entity_poly.pdbx_strand_id
1 'polypeptide(L)'
;MSRDILFDHGNARFSCRMSALIVQGGRILLQCPVDTQEYAFPGGHTAFGETSAETLRRELREELHTDAAIGRLAAVGEVFIDWGRCADGSPRHCHQVGLYFLATVDESQLPAAECFFGFDEAGGERYDLEYRWVPLTELSRLTVYPPEVAAHLLSGAQDVLHFTYTELPPHTRWPV
;
A
#
# COMPACT_ATOMS: atom_id res chain seq x y z
N MET A 1 -18.93 11.32 4.23
CA MET A 1 -17.90 11.16 5.29
C MET A 1 -17.21 9.83 4.99
N SER A 2 -15.91 9.83 4.76
CA SER A 2 -15.15 8.59 4.60
C SER A 2 -15.34 7.72 5.84
N ARG A 3 -15.47 6.40 5.64
CA ARG A 3 -15.54 5.41 6.71
C ARG A 3 -14.15 4.95 7.15
N ASP A 4 -13.11 5.42 6.44
CA ASP A 4 -11.73 4.98 6.60
C ASP A 4 -11.15 5.42 7.94
N ILE A 5 -10.28 4.58 8.49
CA ILE A 5 -9.42 4.93 9.63
C ILE A 5 -8.28 5.81 9.09
N LEU A 6 -8.67 6.97 8.64
CA LEU A 6 -7.83 8.03 8.08
C LEU A 6 -8.35 9.37 8.62
N PHE A 7 -7.57 10.06 9.43
CA PHE A 7 -8.00 11.31 10.03
C PHE A 7 -6.83 12.26 10.29
N ASP A 8 -7.14 13.55 10.30
CA ASP A 8 -6.18 14.61 10.52
C ASP A 8 -6.29 15.19 11.94
N HIS A 9 -5.12 15.53 12.52
CA HIS A 9 -5.00 16.30 13.75
C HIS A 9 -3.92 17.39 13.55
N GLY A 10 -4.33 18.65 13.40
CA GLY A 10 -3.42 19.73 13.02
C GLY A 10 -2.76 19.46 11.66
N ASN A 11 -1.43 19.45 11.64
CA ASN A 11 -0.63 19.09 10.47
C ASN A 11 -0.26 17.59 10.40
N ALA A 12 -0.78 16.79 11.33
CA ALA A 12 -0.57 15.36 11.32
C ALA A 12 -1.77 14.62 10.72
N ARG A 13 -1.50 13.51 10.04
CA ARG A 13 -2.47 12.55 9.54
C ARG A 13 -2.17 11.18 10.13
N PHE A 14 -3.16 10.51 10.67
CA PHE A 14 -3.08 9.09 10.98
C PHE A 14 -3.72 8.26 9.86
N SER A 15 -3.08 7.16 9.50
CA SER A 15 -3.52 6.22 8.46
C SER A 15 -3.38 4.79 8.96
N CYS A 16 -4.42 3.98 8.77
CA CYS A 16 -4.37 2.54 8.95
C CYS A 16 -4.57 1.87 7.58
N ARG A 17 -3.48 1.33 7.00
CA ARG A 17 -3.47 0.79 5.62
C ARG A 17 -3.21 -0.70 5.60
N MET A 18 -3.98 -1.41 4.79
CA MET A 18 -3.77 -2.82 4.47
C MET A 18 -3.18 -2.93 3.08
N SER A 19 -2.15 -3.77 2.91
CA SER A 19 -1.49 -3.99 1.62
C SER A 19 -1.40 -5.48 1.31
N ALA A 20 -1.63 -5.83 0.06
CA ALA A 20 -1.61 -7.20 -0.43
C ALA A 20 -0.30 -7.49 -1.17
N LEU A 21 0.43 -8.49 -0.69
CA LEU A 21 1.61 -9.04 -1.34
C LEU A 21 1.16 -10.18 -2.25
N ILE A 22 0.79 -9.82 -3.49
CA ILE A 22 0.23 -10.76 -4.47
C ILE A 22 1.39 -11.36 -5.26
N VAL A 23 1.83 -12.56 -4.84
CA VAL A 23 2.96 -13.26 -5.46
C VAL A 23 2.45 -14.54 -6.11
N GLN A 24 2.50 -14.60 -7.45
CA GLN A 24 2.03 -15.73 -8.24
C GLN A 24 2.95 -15.98 -9.44
N GLY A 25 3.21 -17.22 -9.78
CA GLY A 25 4.02 -17.59 -10.94
C GLY A 25 5.43 -16.99 -10.95
N GLY A 26 6.05 -16.74 -9.77
CA GLY A 26 7.36 -16.10 -9.66
C GLY A 26 7.35 -14.59 -9.93
N ARG A 27 6.17 -13.97 -9.98
CA ARG A 27 5.95 -12.53 -10.17
C ARG A 27 5.23 -11.94 -8.97
N ILE A 28 5.36 -10.65 -8.78
CA ILE A 28 4.59 -9.86 -7.82
C ILE A 28 3.79 -8.77 -8.54
N LEU A 29 2.56 -8.55 -8.11
CA LEU A 29 1.76 -7.42 -8.59
C LEU A 29 2.09 -6.18 -7.76
N LEU A 30 2.51 -5.12 -8.44
CA LEU A 30 2.78 -3.80 -7.87
C LEU A 30 1.86 -2.76 -8.49
N GLN A 31 1.68 -1.65 -7.79
CA GLN A 31 0.98 -0.46 -8.31
C GLN A 31 1.89 0.76 -8.22
N CYS A 32 1.70 1.72 -9.12
CA CYS A 32 2.31 3.05 -9.02
C CYS A 32 1.37 4.11 -9.61
N PRO A 33 1.44 5.37 -9.16
CA PRO A 33 0.78 6.46 -9.87
C PRO A 33 1.27 6.52 -11.31
N VAL A 34 0.35 6.82 -12.24
CA VAL A 34 0.69 6.95 -13.67
C VAL A 34 1.80 7.99 -13.83
N ASP A 35 2.74 7.73 -14.75
CA ASP A 35 3.91 8.56 -15.02
C ASP A 35 4.97 8.62 -13.89
N THR A 36 4.90 7.71 -12.92
CA THR A 36 5.97 7.52 -11.93
C THR A 36 6.63 6.14 -12.09
N GLN A 37 7.68 5.90 -11.32
CA GLN A 37 8.32 4.59 -11.15
C GLN A 37 8.50 4.27 -9.66
N GLU A 38 7.63 4.83 -8.84
CA GLU A 38 7.59 4.63 -7.40
C GLU A 38 6.48 3.63 -7.08
N TYR A 39 6.87 2.38 -6.95
CA TYR A 39 5.95 1.27 -6.78
C TYR A 39 5.54 1.08 -5.33
N ALA A 40 4.32 0.60 -5.13
CA ALA A 40 3.79 0.17 -3.84
C ALA A 40 3.01 -1.16 -4.03
N PHE A 41 2.53 -1.71 -2.93
CA PHE A 41 1.69 -2.90 -2.94
C PHE A 41 0.21 -2.51 -3.00
N PRO A 42 -0.62 -3.20 -3.83
CA PRO A 42 -2.06 -2.94 -3.91
C PRO A 42 -2.75 -3.01 -2.55
N GLY A 43 -3.79 -2.20 -2.36
CA GLY A 43 -4.57 -2.15 -1.14
C GLY A 43 -4.89 -0.72 -0.71
N GLY A 44 -5.61 -0.57 0.40
CA GLY A 44 -6.13 0.72 0.81
C GLY A 44 -6.36 0.85 2.31
N HIS A 45 -7.17 1.83 2.69
CA HIS A 45 -7.43 2.16 4.09
C HIS A 45 -8.52 1.26 4.67
N THR A 46 -8.28 0.82 5.91
CA THR A 46 -9.29 0.09 6.67
C THR A 46 -10.46 1.01 7.01
N ALA A 47 -11.68 0.58 6.72
CA ALA A 47 -12.87 1.26 7.19
C ALA A 47 -13.24 0.80 8.61
N PHE A 48 -13.93 1.67 9.36
CA PHE A 48 -14.44 1.29 10.69
C PHE A 48 -15.36 0.07 10.59
N GLY A 49 -15.06 -0.94 11.41
CA GLY A 49 -15.81 -2.19 11.48
C GLY A 49 -15.32 -3.29 10.53
N GLU A 50 -14.32 -3.01 9.69
CA GLU A 50 -13.69 -4.03 8.84
C GLU A 50 -12.51 -4.69 9.54
N THR A 51 -12.36 -5.99 9.33
CA THR A 51 -11.10 -6.69 9.57
C THR A 51 -10.11 -6.41 8.43
N SER A 52 -8.82 -6.65 8.66
CA SER A 52 -7.79 -6.51 7.61
C SER A 52 -8.10 -7.30 6.34
N ALA A 53 -8.64 -8.52 6.49
CA ALA A 53 -9.00 -9.37 5.35
C ALA A 53 -10.23 -8.85 4.59
N GLU A 54 -11.20 -8.27 5.27
CA GLU A 54 -12.37 -7.63 4.65
C GLU A 54 -11.94 -6.38 3.88
N THR A 55 -11.10 -5.54 4.49
CA THR A 55 -10.51 -4.38 3.82
C THR A 55 -9.82 -4.79 2.52
N LEU A 56 -8.89 -5.74 2.57
CA LEU A 56 -8.15 -6.15 1.37
C LEU A 56 -9.05 -6.75 0.29
N ARG A 57 -10.07 -7.55 0.65
CA ARG A 57 -11.01 -8.07 -0.34
C ARG A 57 -11.84 -6.96 -0.98
N ARG A 58 -12.25 -5.94 -0.22
CA ARG A 58 -12.96 -4.79 -0.74
C ARG A 58 -12.08 -3.99 -1.69
N GLU A 59 -10.89 -3.59 -1.25
CA GLU A 59 -9.95 -2.78 -2.04
C GLU A 59 -9.57 -3.49 -3.35
N LEU A 60 -9.17 -4.77 -3.29
CA LEU A 60 -8.78 -5.51 -4.49
C LEU A 60 -9.97 -5.75 -5.44
N ARG A 61 -11.20 -5.81 -4.92
CA ARG A 61 -12.39 -5.85 -5.78
C ARG A 61 -12.70 -4.50 -6.40
N GLU A 62 -12.52 -3.40 -5.68
CA GLU A 62 -12.73 -2.03 -6.16
C GLU A 62 -11.68 -1.64 -7.20
N GLU A 63 -10.39 -1.90 -6.91
CA GLU A 63 -9.28 -1.51 -7.76
C GLU A 63 -9.02 -2.47 -8.94
N LEU A 64 -9.07 -3.78 -8.69
CA LEU A 64 -8.65 -4.80 -9.65
C LEU A 64 -9.82 -5.61 -10.23
N HIS A 65 -11.04 -5.43 -9.71
CA HIS A 65 -12.24 -6.19 -10.09
C HIS A 65 -12.06 -7.71 -9.97
N THR A 66 -11.25 -8.17 -9.00
CA THR A 66 -10.97 -9.58 -8.76
C THR A 66 -11.24 -9.98 -7.32
N ASP A 67 -11.63 -11.24 -7.14
CA ASP A 67 -11.69 -11.84 -5.82
C ASP A 67 -10.29 -12.25 -5.33
N ALA A 68 -10.05 -12.06 -4.04
CA ALA A 68 -8.76 -12.37 -3.43
C ALA A 68 -8.91 -13.32 -2.23
N ALA A 69 -8.01 -14.29 -2.13
CA ALA A 69 -7.80 -15.06 -0.92
C ALA A 69 -6.66 -14.42 -0.11
N ILE A 70 -6.99 -13.96 1.10
CA ILE A 70 -6.04 -13.30 1.99
C ILE A 70 -5.41 -14.36 2.89
N GLY A 71 -4.09 -14.43 2.81
CA GLY A 71 -3.26 -15.38 3.56
C GLY A 71 -2.73 -14.79 4.87
N ARG A 72 -1.51 -15.21 5.25
CA ARG A 72 -0.89 -14.78 6.50
C ARG A 72 -0.39 -13.34 6.45
N LEU A 73 -0.32 -12.71 7.63
CA LEU A 73 0.43 -11.47 7.83
C LEU A 73 1.93 -11.72 7.56
N ALA A 74 2.55 -10.89 6.77
CA ALA A 74 3.97 -10.97 6.42
C ALA A 74 4.79 -9.83 7.04
N ALA A 75 4.19 -8.63 7.18
CA ALA A 75 4.88 -7.51 7.81
C ALA A 75 3.90 -6.56 8.51
N VAL A 76 4.42 -5.84 9.50
CA VAL A 76 3.80 -4.68 10.15
C VAL A 76 4.80 -3.53 10.09
N GLY A 77 4.38 -2.39 9.57
CA GLY A 77 5.21 -1.20 9.44
C GLY A 77 4.66 0.02 10.14
N GLU A 78 5.54 0.76 10.78
CA GLU A 78 5.30 2.13 11.22
C GLU A 78 5.96 3.05 10.19
N VAL A 79 5.17 3.79 9.41
CA VAL A 79 5.63 4.57 8.26
C VAL A 79 5.37 6.05 8.52
N PHE A 80 6.41 6.86 8.35
CA PHE A 80 6.37 8.31 8.60
C PHE A 80 6.81 9.04 7.32
N ILE A 81 5.85 9.67 6.65
CA ILE A 81 6.05 10.35 5.36
C ILE A 81 5.30 11.69 5.31
N ASP A 82 5.64 12.53 4.35
CA ASP A 82 4.79 13.66 4.00
C ASP A 82 3.70 13.19 3.03
N TRP A 83 2.43 13.43 3.37
CA TRP A 83 1.32 13.07 2.53
C TRP A 83 0.33 14.24 2.38
N GLY A 84 0.50 14.96 1.29
CA GLY A 84 -0.29 16.12 0.95
C GLY A 84 0.13 17.38 1.70
N ARG A 85 -0.75 18.38 1.68
CA ARG A 85 -0.52 19.68 2.30
C ARG A 85 -1.71 20.12 3.16
N CYS A 86 -1.43 20.90 4.18
CA CYS A 86 -2.42 21.59 4.97
C CYS A 86 -2.99 22.80 4.21
N ALA A 87 -4.07 23.40 4.71
CA ALA A 87 -4.71 24.56 4.09
C ALA A 87 -3.79 25.81 4.00
N ASP A 88 -2.80 25.90 4.89
CA ASP A 88 -1.78 26.96 4.91
C ASP A 88 -0.58 26.66 3.97
N GLY A 89 -0.62 25.54 3.23
CA GLY A 89 0.42 25.10 2.33
C GLY A 89 1.59 24.34 2.99
N SER A 90 1.61 24.21 4.32
CA SER A 90 2.62 23.43 5.03
C SER A 90 2.50 21.92 4.72
N PRO A 91 3.58 21.12 4.81
CA PRO A 91 3.51 19.68 4.68
C PRO A 91 2.55 19.08 5.71
N ARG A 92 1.79 18.07 5.28
CA ARG A 92 1.02 17.23 6.19
C ARG A 92 1.82 15.97 6.45
N HIS A 93 2.22 15.78 7.70
CA HIS A 93 2.99 14.61 8.14
C HIS A 93 2.05 13.44 8.39
N CYS A 94 2.32 12.30 7.79
CA CYS A 94 1.53 11.09 7.97
C CYS A 94 2.26 10.11 8.87
N HIS A 95 1.55 9.61 9.88
CA HIS A 95 1.91 8.43 10.65
C HIS A 95 0.98 7.29 10.22
N GLN A 96 1.52 6.37 9.44
CA GLN A 96 0.78 5.22 8.95
C GLN A 96 1.18 3.96 9.70
N VAL A 97 0.19 3.19 10.15
CA VAL A 97 0.36 1.79 10.53
C VAL A 97 -0.07 0.94 9.34
N GLY A 98 0.90 0.25 8.74
CA GLY A 98 0.70 -0.60 7.57
C GLY A 98 0.78 -2.09 7.93
N LEU A 99 -0.21 -2.87 7.49
CA LEU A 99 -0.20 -4.32 7.61
C LEU A 99 -0.15 -4.95 6.22
N TYR A 100 0.81 -5.86 6.01
CA TYR A 100 1.12 -6.46 4.71
C TYR A 100 0.80 -7.96 4.77
N PHE A 101 -0.15 -8.39 3.94
CA PHE A 101 -0.61 -9.78 3.91
C PHE A 101 -0.22 -10.44 2.59
N LEU A 102 0.22 -11.69 2.64
CA LEU A 102 0.26 -12.50 1.43
C LEU A 102 -1.17 -12.67 0.91
N ALA A 103 -1.33 -12.56 -0.40
CA ALA A 103 -2.63 -12.75 -1.04
C ALA A 103 -2.47 -13.45 -2.39
N THR A 104 -3.55 -14.09 -2.83
CA THR A 104 -3.69 -14.63 -4.18
C THR A 104 -4.96 -14.09 -4.81
N VAL A 105 -4.91 -13.87 -6.12
CA VAL A 105 -6.04 -13.40 -6.93
C VAL A 105 -6.32 -14.38 -8.06
N ASP A 106 -7.52 -14.34 -8.62
CA ASP A 106 -7.85 -15.05 -9.84
C ASP A 106 -7.32 -14.27 -11.05
N GLU A 107 -6.16 -14.66 -11.57
CA GLU A 107 -5.54 -13.99 -12.72
C GLU A 107 -6.43 -14.01 -13.97
N SER A 108 -7.41 -14.94 -14.07
CA SER A 108 -8.35 -14.97 -15.20
C SER A 108 -9.31 -13.77 -15.22
N GLN A 109 -9.49 -13.11 -14.08
CA GLN A 109 -10.30 -11.90 -13.92
C GLN A 109 -9.52 -10.61 -14.20
N LEU A 110 -8.17 -10.71 -14.27
CA LEU A 110 -7.30 -9.56 -14.56
C LEU A 110 -7.06 -9.42 -16.07
N PRO A 111 -6.71 -8.22 -16.55
CA PRO A 111 -6.26 -8.04 -17.93
C PRO A 111 -5.07 -8.95 -18.24
N ALA A 112 -5.10 -9.61 -19.41
CA ALA A 112 -4.05 -10.54 -19.86
C ALA A 112 -2.77 -9.81 -20.33
N ALA A 113 -2.41 -8.70 -19.69
CA ALA A 113 -1.25 -7.88 -19.96
C ALA A 113 -0.34 -7.82 -18.74
N GLU A 114 0.96 -7.64 -18.96
CA GLU A 114 1.91 -7.44 -17.86
C GLU A 114 1.69 -6.12 -17.11
N CYS A 115 1.11 -5.13 -17.81
CA CYS A 115 0.78 -3.80 -17.29
C CYS A 115 -0.65 -3.45 -17.67
N PHE A 116 -1.43 -2.94 -16.72
CA PHE A 116 -2.79 -2.46 -16.94
C PHE A 116 -3.09 -1.28 -16.02
N PHE A 117 -4.18 -0.57 -16.29
CA PHE A 117 -4.52 0.66 -15.58
C PHE A 117 -5.81 0.49 -14.78
N GLY A 118 -5.86 1.18 -13.66
CA GLY A 118 -7.00 1.31 -12.79
C GLY A 118 -6.98 2.66 -12.09
N PHE A 119 -7.72 2.77 -11.01
CA PHE A 119 -7.73 3.99 -10.19
C PHE A 119 -8.04 3.63 -8.74
N ASP A 120 -7.60 4.51 -7.83
CA ASP A 120 -7.96 4.53 -6.41
C ASP A 120 -8.66 5.86 -6.09
N GLU A 121 -9.52 5.86 -5.09
CA GLU A 121 -10.18 7.05 -4.56
C GLU A 121 -9.85 7.19 -3.08
N ALA A 122 -9.01 8.15 -2.74
CA ALA A 122 -8.63 8.44 -1.36
C ALA A 122 -8.86 9.91 -1.01
N GLY A 123 -9.53 10.15 0.11
CA GLY A 123 -9.79 11.51 0.59
C GLY A 123 -10.69 12.36 -0.32
N GLY A 124 -11.45 11.73 -1.23
CA GLY A 124 -12.30 12.41 -2.21
C GLY A 124 -11.57 12.84 -3.49
N GLU A 125 -10.33 12.41 -3.65
CA GLU A 125 -9.53 12.60 -4.87
C GLU A 125 -9.36 11.25 -5.57
N ARG A 126 -9.35 11.29 -6.91
CA ARG A 126 -9.10 10.12 -7.77
C ARG A 126 -7.63 10.10 -8.20
N TYR A 127 -7.00 8.95 -8.07
CA TYR A 127 -5.62 8.69 -8.46
C TYR A 127 -5.62 7.60 -9.53
N ASP A 128 -5.18 7.94 -10.75
CA ASP A 128 -5.00 6.94 -11.79
C ASP A 128 -3.72 6.14 -11.51
N LEU A 129 -3.85 4.82 -11.54
CA LEU A 129 -2.81 3.87 -11.16
C LEU A 129 -2.45 2.96 -12.32
N GLU A 130 -1.17 2.63 -12.42
CA GLU A 130 -0.65 1.54 -13.22
C GLU A 130 -0.41 0.33 -12.33
N TYR A 131 -0.90 -0.83 -12.72
CA TYR A 131 -0.61 -2.12 -12.11
C TYR A 131 0.32 -2.91 -13.00
N ARG A 132 1.34 -3.52 -12.41
CA ARG A 132 2.35 -4.25 -13.18
C ARG A 132 2.74 -5.54 -12.49
N TRP A 133 2.74 -6.63 -13.25
CA TRP A 133 3.35 -7.89 -12.86
C TRP A 133 4.86 -7.83 -13.06
N VAL A 134 5.62 -7.88 -11.99
CA VAL A 134 7.09 -7.80 -11.98
C VAL A 134 7.68 -9.13 -11.57
N PRO A 135 8.64 -9.70 -12.34
CA PRO A 135 9.39 -10.86 -11.90
C PRO A 135 10.08 -10.59 -10.55
N LEU A 136 9.99 -11.52 -9.59
CA LEU A 136 10.65 -11.35 -8.29
C LEU A 136 12.15 -11.11 -8.41
N THR A 137 12.79 -11.66 -9.46
CA THR A 137 14.22 -11.45 -9.76
C THR A 137 14.58 -10.00 -10.12
N GLU A 138 13.60 -9.19 -10.49
CA GLU A 138 13.77 -7.78 -10.83
C GLU A 138 13.37 -6.83 -9.71
N LEU A 139 12.68 -7.33 -8.68
CA LEU A 139 12.13 -6.50 -7.60
C LEU A 139 13.19 -5.64 -6.91
N SER A 140 14.41 -6.16 -6.72
CA SER A 140 15.52 -5.41 -6.10
C SER A 140 16.08 -4.25 -6.94
N ARG A 141 15.66 -4.14 -8.21
CA ARG A 141 16.08 -3.07 -9.13
C ARG A 141 15.08 -1.92 -9.20
N LEU A 142 13.92 -2.10 -8.60
CA LEU A 142 12.84 -1.12 -8.61
C LEU A 142 12.83 -0.33 -7.30
N THR A 143 12.31 0.89 -7.39
CA THR A 143 11.97 1.69 -6.21
C THR A 143 10.60 1.24 -5.70
N VAL A 144 10.59 0.41 -4.66
CA VAL A 144 9.36 -0.13 -4.06
C VAL A 144 9.25 0.34 -2.62
N TYR A 145 8.11 0.84 -2.24
CA TYR A 145 7.83 1.35 -0.90
C TYR A 145 6.81 0.48 -0.14
N PRO A 146 7.09 0.18 1.14
CA PRO A 146 8.36 0.35 1.84
C PRO A 146 9.41 -0.67 1.36
N PRO A 147 10.69 -0.29 1.24
CA PRO A 147 11.74 -1.19 0.74
C PRO A 147 11.99 -2.40 1.66
N GLU A 148 11.74 -2.27 2.96
CA GLU A 148 11.89 -3.35 3.95
C GLU A 148 11.00 -4.54 3.62
N VAL A 149 9.76 -4.29 3.14
CA VAL A 149 8.82 -5.36 2.75
C VAL A 149 9.32 -6.09 1.50
N ALA A 150 9.82 -5.37 0.51
CA ALA A 150 10.40 -5.97 -0.70
C ALA A 150 11.62 -6.83 -0.34
N ALA A 151 12.52 -6.35 0.52
CA ALA A 151 13.69 -7.09 0.99
C ALA A 151 13.29 -8.35 1.78
N HIS A 152 12.28 -8.25 2.65
CA HIS A 152 11.76 -9.39 3.42
C HIS A 152 11.18 -10.47 2.51
N LEU A 153 10.40 -10.11 1.51
CA LEU A 153 9.90 -11.05 0.50
C LEU A 153 11.03 -11.77 -0.22
N LEU A 154 12.04 -11.04 -0.68
CA LEU A 154 13.19 -11.60 -1.40
C LEU A 154 14.06 -12.52 -0.54
N SER A 155 14.09 -12.30 0.78
CA SER A 155 14.82 -13.16 1.72
C SER A 155 14.18 -14.54 1.88
N GLY A 156 12.90 -14.71 1.48
CA GLY A 156 12.12 -15.92 1.68
C GLY A 156 11.75 -16.21 3.15
N ALA A 157 11.94 -15.25 4.04
CA ALA A 157 11.60 -15.36 5.45
C ALA A 157 10.09 -15.60 5.65
N GLN A 158 9.76 -16.41 6.67
CA GLN A 158 8.38 -16.80 6.95
C GLN A 158 7.81 -16.18 8.23
N ASP A 159 8.64 -15.50 9.00
CA ASP A 159 8.25 -14.72 10.17
C ASP A 159 7.54 -13.42 9.77
N VAL A 160 6.94 -12.76 10.73
CA VAL A 160 6.35 -11.44 10.54
C VAL A 160 7.42 -10.38 10.77
N LEU A 161 7.75 -9.64 9.70
CA LEU A 161 8.65 -8.50 9.82
C LEU A 161 7.95 -7.36 10.59
N HIS A 162 8.60 -6.78 11.59
CA HIS A 162 8.26 -5.47 12.13
C HIS A 162 9.33 -4.47 11.74
N PHE A 163 8.93 -3.33 11.16
CA PHE A 163 9.87 -2.31 10.68
C PHE A 163 9.34 -0.89 10.92
N THR A 164 10.27 0.06 10.90
CA THR A 164 9.97 1.49 10.85
C THR A 164 10.61 2.07 9.61
N TYR A 165 9.84 2.81 8.82
CA TYR A 165 10.29 3.54 7.65
C TYR A 165 9.99 5.03 7.80
N THR A 166 10.95 5.90 7.49
CA THR A 166 10.73 7.34 7.56
C THR A 166 11.44 8.09 6.43
N GLU A 167 10.72 9.01 5.81
CA GLU A 167 11.25 10.05 4.92
C GLU A 167 11.29 11.42 5.60
N LEU A 168 10.73 11.51 6.81
CA LEU A 168 10.66 12.78 7.53
C LEU A 168 12.04 13.18 8.10
N PRO A 169 12.35 14.48 8.10
CA PRO A 169 13.54 14.99 8.77
C PRO A 169 13.58 14.60 10.26
N PRO A 170 14.78 14.36 10.84
CA PRO A 170 14.91 13.94 12.24
C PRO A 170 14.29 14.87 13.29
N HIS A 171 14.00 16.12 12.90
CA HIS A 171 13.45 17.15 13.79
C HIS A 171 12.00 17.51 13.48
N THR A 172 11.30 16.65 12.73
CA THR A 172 9.87 16.84 12.45
C THR A 172 9.08 17.01 13.72
N ARG A 173 8.33 18.10 13.81
CA ARG A 173 7.46 18.38 14.96
C ARG A 173 6.05 17.89 14.68
N TRP A 174 5.57 17.05 15.56
CA TRP A 174 4.19 16.58 15.56
C TRP A 174 3.32 17.53 16.40
N PRO A 175 2.02 17.70 16.04
CA PRO A 175 1.10 18.45 16.87
C PRO A 175 0.92 17.76 18.24
N VAL A 176 0.93 18.53 19.31
CA VAL A 176 0.71 18.08 20.70
C VAL A 176 -0.64 18.53 21.19
#